data_2e46a93ebcfb9bb9092bb7498f2345b8
#
_entry.id   2e46a93ebcfb9bb9092bb7498f2345b8
#
_cell.length_a   1.000
_cell.length_b   1.000
_cell.length_c   1.000
_cell.angle_alpha   90.00
_cell.angle_beta   90.00
_cell.angle_gamma   90.00
#
_symmetry.space_group_name_H-M   'P 1'
#
loop_
_entity.id
_entity.type
_entity.pdbx_description
1 polymer ?
#
loop_
_entity_poly.entity_id
_entity_poly.type
_entity_poly.pdbx_seq_one_letter_code
_entity_poly.pdbx_strand_id
1 'polypeptide(L)'
;DRFRYMEILRTTKLPVFPEAGIPGRGLAEVDGKMLEFQTALSVQADDDFGRGRILEQFSKEKSAKWTGKKPLPIPEIPENPILGQLEKMENYSKLAEGRNHIPFAYELETAEVFSVGLRETYCYTISGRAHTGKTNVLKLLMYGAQKAGGKLCVIEPGQTELKKTAQECGAQYLTDTKTVFEYFKELTPTFVARNKKKRALIEEGADEERIYREMYSETPVYIFLSDLKEFFKLIYSADAEVGNMSGFMETIMAKGPLHRIYFFGCLKVEDAISLMSYKAYQSYISYKKGIHLGGNLSTQKIFNFQNIPYAELSKAMKKGFAYAADEEDETIGIQIVVPLARRENI
;
A
#
# COMPACT_ATOMS: atom_id res chain seq x y z
N ASP A 1 -21.58 21.12 -29.71
CA ASP A 1 -22.60 20.08 -29.80
C ASP A 1 -23.73 20.37 -28.79
N ARG A 2 -24.99 20.42 -29.28
CA ARG A 2 -26.15 20.74 -28.47
C ARG A 2 -26.39 19.76 -27.34
N PHE A 3 -26.17 18.47 -27.56
CA PHE A 3 -26.33 17.43 -26.56
C PHE A 3 -25.37 17.59 -25.40
N ARG A 4 -24.11 17.95 -25.65
CA ARG A 4 -23.14 18.22 -24.59
C ARG A 4 -23.52 19.42 -23.73
N TYR A 5 -24.06 20.49 -24.33
CA TYR A 5 -24.58 21.62 -23.54
C TYR A 5 -25.73 21.17 -22.64
N MET A 6 -26.67 20.38 -23.15
CA MET A 6 -27.80 19.87 -22.38
C MET A 6 -27.32 18.98 -21.21
N GLU A 7 -26.31 18.12 -21.43
CA GLU A 7 -25.73 17.28 -20.42
C GLU A 7 -25.00 18.09 -19.33
N ILE A 8 -24.11 19.01 -19.71
CA ILE A 8 -23.35 19.84 -18.76
C ILE A 8 -24.29 20.78 -17.96
N LEU A 9 -25.24 21.40 -18.61
CA LEU A 9 -26.21 22.33 -17.99
C LEU A 9 -27.38 21.58 -17.34
N ARG A 10 -27.40 20.25 -17.37
CA ARG A 10 -28.46 19.40 -16.79
C ARG A 10 -29.89 19.83 -17.18
N THR A 11 -30.09 20.26 -18.42
CA THR A 11 -31.38 20.74 -18.96
C THR A 11 -31.82 19.88 -20.13
N THR A 12 -33.13 19.76 -20.28
CA THR A 12 -33.74 19.08 -21.44
C THR A 12 -34.12 20.07 -22.57
N LYS A 13 -34.03 21.39 -22.32
CA LYS A 13 -34.35 22.42 -23.29
C LYS A 13 -33.30 23.53 -23.29
N LEU A 14 -32.77 23.84 -24.47
CA LEU A 14 -31.89 24.98 -24.70
C LEU A 14 -32.67 26.04 -25.48
N PRO A 15 -33.14 27.10 -24.82
CA PRO A 15 -33.88 28.16 -25.50
C PRO A 15 -33.01 29.01 -26.43
N VAL A 16 -31.71 29.04 -26.14
CA VAL A 16 -30.68 29.72 -26.94
C VAL A 16 -29.55 28.72 -27.22
N PHE A 17 -28.89 28.83 -28.36
CA PHE A 17 -27.71 28.08 -28.70
C PHE A 17 -26.65 29.04 -29.25
N PRO A 18 -25.39 28.98 -28.80
CA PRO A 18 -24.34 29.90 -29.23
C PRO A 18 -24.10 29.78 -30.74
N GLU A 19 -23.79 30.88 -31.38
CA GLU A 19 -23.48 30.95 -32.79
C GLU A 19 -22.25 30.09 -33.08
N ALA A 20 -22.36 29.20 -34.07
CA ALA A 20 -21.28 28.30 -34.46
C ALA A 20 -20.09 29.05 -35.04
N GLY A 21 -18.88 28.62 -34.66
CA GLY A 21 -17.63 29.14 -35.21
C GLY A 21 -17.09 30.40 -34.53
N ILE A 22 -17.74 30.91 -33.49
CA ILE A 22 -17.18 32.00 -32.69
C ILE A 22 -16.48 31.42 -31.45
N PRO A 23 -15.14 31.45 -31.40
CA PRO A 23 -14.39 30.96 -30.26
C PRO A 23 -14.74 31.73 -28.98
N GLY A 24 -14.87 31.01 -27.87
CA GLY A 24 -15.15 31.60 -26.56
C GLY A 24 -16.61 31.93 -26.29
N ARG A 25 -17.53 31.69 -27.24
CA ARG A 25 -18.97 31.77 -26.98
C ARG A 25 -19.48 30.53 -26.27
N GLY A 26 -20.32 30.73 -25.28
CA GLY A 26 -20.91 29.67 -24.48
C GLY A 26 -22.25 30.04 -23.86
N LEU A 27 -22.85 29.07 -23.20
CA LEU A 27 -24.09 29.24 -22.42
C LEU A 27 -23.80 29.00 -20.94
N ALA A 28 -24.43 29.83 -20.12
CA ALA A 28 -24.43 29.63 -18.66
C ALA A 28 -25.85 29.87 -18.13
N GLU A 29 -26.20 29.14 -17.08
CA GLU A 29 -27.41 29.41 -16.31
C GLU A 29 -27.07 30.39 -15.18
N VAL A 30 -27.72 31.52 -15.19
CA VAL A 30 -27.58 32.59 -14.17
C VAL A 30 -28.98 32.96 -13.69
N ASP A 31 -29.22 32.80 -12.39
CA ASP A 31 -30.52 33.08 -11.75
C ASP A 31 -31.70 32.41 -12.46
N GLY A 32 -31.54 31.14 -12.84
CA GLY A 32 -32.57 30.36 -13.54
C GLY A 32 -32.81 30.75 -15.00
N LYS A 33 -31.99 31.66 -15.57
CA LYS A 33 -32.06 32.07 -16.99
C LYS A 33 -30.86 31.57 -17.74
N MET A 34 -31.11 31.01 -18.94
CA MET A 34 -30.05 30.59 -19.85
C MET A 34 -29.56 31.83 -20.62
N LEU A 35 -28.29 32.19 -20.39
CA LEU A 35 -27.67 33.36 -21.01
C LEU A 35 -26.50 32.94 -21.89
N GLU A 36 -26.39 33.57 -23.05
CA GLU A 36 -25.18 33.48 -23.90
C GLU A 36 -24.12 34.44 -23.36
N PHE A 37 -22.86 33.97 -23.30
CA PHE A 37 -21.74 34.80 -22.92
C PHE A 37 -20.60 34.71 -23.92
N GLN A 38 -19.75 35.74 -23.95
CA GLN A 38 -18.52 35.79 -24.71
C GLN A 38 -17.34 35.88 -23.74
N THR A 39 -16.47 34.89 -23.77
CA THR A 39 -15.21 34.92 -22.99
C THR A 39 -14.24 35.90 -23.62
N ALA A 40 -13.72 36.82 -22.84
CA ALA A 40 -12.65 37.72 -23.26
C ALA A 40 -11.32 36.96 -23.37
N LEU A 41 -10.49 37.33 -24.32
CA LEU A 41 -9.11 36.84 -24.39
C LEU A 41 -8.29 37.40 -23.23
N SER A 42 -7.54 36.54 -22.56
CA SER A 42 -6.69 36.94 -21.43
C SER A 42 -5.55 37.88 -21.84
N VAL A 43 -5.00 37.66 -23.02
CA VAL A 43 -3.95 38.49 -23.65
C VAL A 43 -4.10 38.46 -25.15
N GLN A 44 -3.66 39.53 -25.84
CA GLN A 44 -3.65 39.62 -27.29
C GLN A 44 -2.38 38.91 -27.80
N ALA A 45 -2.53 38.01 -28.76
CA ALA A 45 -1.45 37.30 -29.45
C ALA A 45 -1.95 36.84 -30.82
N ASP A 46 -1.02 36.62 -31.75
CA ASP A 46 -1.33 36.21 -33.13
C ASP A 46 -1.87 34.77 -33.19
N ASP A 47 -1.48 33.92 -32.27
CA ASP A 47 -1.91 32.54 -32.17
C ASP A 47 -2.00 32.04 -30.73
N ASP A 48 -2.51 30.82 -30.53
CA ASP A 48 -2.67 30.20 -29.21
C ASP A 48 -1.33 29.88 -28.55
N PHE A 49 -0.29 29.54 -29.32
CA PHE A 49 1.05 29.27 -28.82
C PHE A 49 1.71 30.55 -28.28
N GLY A 50 1.62 31.65 -29.02
CA GLY A 50 2.06 32.99 -28.58
C GLY A 50 1.34 33.42 -27.31
N ARG A 51 0.02 33.19 -27.25
CA ARG A 51 -0.78 33.48 -26.04
C ARG A 51 -0.31 32.67 -24.84
N GLY A 52 -0.04 31.39 -25.03
CA GLY A 52 0.50 30.51 -23.97
C GLY A 52 1.82 31.03 -23.40
N ARG A 53 2.76 31.45 -24.26
CA ARG A 53 4.05 32.02 -23.83
C ARG A 53 3.91 33.32 -23.03
N ILE A 54 3.02 34.23 -23.47
CA ILE A 54 2.77 35.50 -22.76
C ILE A 54 2.18 35.21 -21.38
N LEU A 55 1.24 34.30 -21.26
CA LEU A 55 0.64 33.88 -19.98
C LEU A 55 1.64 33.23 -19.05
N GLU A 56 2.52 32.36 -19.58
CA GLU A 56 3.60 31.72 -18.82
C GLU A 56 4.57 32.76 -18.25
N GLN A 57 5.01 33.69 -19.09
CA GLN A 57 5.91 34.77 -18.64
C GLN A 57 5.23 35.65 -17.58
N PHE A 58 3.99 36.09 -17.80
CA PHE A 58 3.22 36.85 -16.83
C PHE A 58 3.10 36.13 -15.50
N SER A 59 2.78 34.82 -15.54
CA SER A 59 2.66 33.99 -14.34
C SER A 59 3.97 33.87 -13.57
N LYS A 60 5.11 33.68 -14.27
CA LYS A 60 6.45 33.66 -13.69
C LYS A 60 6.80 34.99 -12.99
N GLU A 61 6.54 36.13 -13.67
CA GLU A 61 6.82 37.46 -13.14
C GLU A 61 5.97 37.76 -11.89
N LYS A 62 4.68 37.41 -11.94
CA LYS A 62 3.78 37.60 -10.79
C LYS A 62 4.13 36.68 -9.62
N SER A 63 4.43 35.42 -9.89
CA SER A 63 4.86 34.47 -8.87
C SER A 63 6.17 34.87 -8.19
N ALA A 64 7.12 35.44 -8.95
CA ALA A 64 8.39 35.94 -8.37
C ALA A 64 8.18 37.13 -7.41
N LYS A 65 7.19 37.99 -7.68
CA LYS A 65 6.83 39.16 -6.86
C LYS A 65 5.86 38.86 -5.72
N TRP A 66 5.30 37.62 -5.70
CA TRP A 66 4.31 37.27 -4.69
C TRP A 66 4.97 36.94 -3.35
N THR A 67 4.63 37.72 -2.32
CA THR A 67 5.13 37.56 -0.95
C THR A 67 4.16 36.83 -0.01
N GLY A 68 2.94 36.58 -0.47
CA GLY A 68 1.93 35.86 0.29
C GLY A 68 2.15 34.33 0.29
N LYS A 69 1.27 33.63 0.99
CA LYS A 69 1.26 32.15 1.02
C LYS A 69 1.01 31.63 -0.40
N LYS A 70 1.94 30.80 -0.87
CA LYS A 70 1.77 30.10 -2.16
C LYS A 70 0.86 28.89 -1.97
N PRO A 71 0.08 28.50 -3.00
CA PRO A 71 -0.61 27.22 -2.98
C PRO A 71 0.40 26.09 -2.89
N LEU A 72 0.02 25.00 -2.26
CA LEU A 72 0.85 23.79 -2.26
C LEU A 72 1.01 23.30 -3.70
N PRO A 73 2.21 22.87 -4.09
CA PRO A 73 2.39 22.22 -5.40
C PRO A 73 1.51 20.97 -5.47
N ILE A 74 1.02 20.64 -6.65
CA ILE A 74 0.38 19.35 -6.90
C ILE A 74 1.47 18.29 -6.70
N PRO A 75 1.29 17.33 -5.79
CA PRO A 75 2.31 16.31 -5.56
C PRO A 75 2.43 15.41 -6.80
N GLU A 76 3.65 15.05 -7.15
CA GLU A 76 3.94 14.20 -8.29
C GLU A 76 4.80 13.01 -7.85
N ILE A 77 4.41 11.82 -8.30
CA ILE A 77 5.23 10.62 -8.10
C ILE A 77 6.32 10.60 -9.19
N PRO A 78 7.61 10.44 -8.83
CA PRO A 78 8.67 10.32 -9.83
C PRO A 78 8.40 9.18 -10.83
N GLU A 79 8.79 9.32 -12.08
CA GLU A 79 8.56 8.32 -13.13
C GLU A 79 9.17 6.95 -12.76
N ASN A 80 10.36 6.95 -12.18
CA ASN A 80 11.06 5.76 -11.71
C ASN A 80 11.40 5.93 -10.21
N PRO A 81 10.42 5.82 -9.31
CA PRO A 81 10.61 6.15 -7.92
C PRO A 81 11.57 5.19 -7.22
N ILE A 82 12.36 5.72 -6.29
CA ILE A 82 13.28 4.96 -5.44
C ILE A 82 13.00 5.24 -3.97
N LEU A 83 13.42 4.35 -3.09
CA LEU A 83 13.27 4.50 -1.64
C LEU A 83 13.87 5.80 -1.12
N GLY A 84 15.05 6.22 -1.62
CA GLY A 84 15.69 7.45 -1.19
C GLY A 84 14.89 8.73 -1.50
N GLN A 85 13.98 8.70 -2.49
CA GLN A 85 13.04 9.80 -2.74
C GLN A 85 11.85 9.74 -1.78
N LEU A 86 11.31 8.54 -1.54
CA LEU A 86 10.21 8.33 -0.59
C LEU A 86 10.64 8.72 0.84
N GLU A 87 11.85 8.35 1.27
CA GLU A 87 12.40 8.68 2.59
C GLU A 87 12.56 10.20 2.83
N LYS A 88 12.63 11.01 1.77
CA LYS A 88 12.71 12.48 1.86
C LYS A 88 11.36 13.16 2.03
N MET A 89 10.26 12.44 1.85
CA MET A 89 8.93 12.99 2.07
C MET A 89 8.70 13.24 3.57
N GLU A 90 8.11 14.39 3.90
CA GLU A 90 7.89 14.80 5.29
C GLU A 90 7.11 13.75 6.11
N ASN A 91 6.09 13.15 5.49
CA ASN A 91 5.24 12.17 6.16
C ASN A 91 5.93 10.81 6.39
N TYR A 92 6.99 10.46 5.63
CA TYR A 92 7.64 9.16 5.78
C TYR A 92 8.23 8.95 7.17
N SER A 93 9.02 9.90 7.66
CA SER A 93 9.63 9.81 8.99
C SER A 93 8.58 9.85 10.10
N LYS A 94 7.58 10.74 9.99
CA LYS A 94 6.48 10.83 10.97
C LYS A 94 5.72 9.51 11.13
N LEU A 95 5.40 8.83 10.02
CA LEU A 95 4.72 7.53 10.02
C LEU A 95 5.58 6.44 10.67
N ALA A 96 6.87 6.38 10.33
CA ALA A 96 7.78 5.39 10.89
C ALA A 96 8.05 5.61 12.39
N GLU A 97 8.32 6.85 12.82
CA GLU A 97 8.60 7.21 14.21
C GLU A 97 7.40 6.95 15.14
N GLY A 98 6.17 7.07 14.61
CA GLY A 98 4.95 6.73 15.33
C GLY A 98 4.82 5.25 15.68
N ARG A 99 5.65 4.35 15.15
CA ARG A 99 5.66 2.89 15.38
C ARG A 99 4.33 2.18 15.13
N ASN A 100 3.40 2.85 14.49
CA ASN A 100 2.07 2.35 14.13
C ASN A 100 1.93 2.04 12.66
N HIS A 101 2.90 2.49 11.86
CA HIS A 101 2.89 2.35 10.41
C HIS A 101 4.26 1.95 9.89
N ILE A 102 4.26 1.19 8.79
CA ILE A 102 5.45 0.88 7.99
C ILE A 102 5.28 1.55 6.63
N PRO A 103 5.90 2.73 6.39
CA PRO A 103 5.83 3.40 5.10
C PRO A 103 6.68 2.67 4.06
N PHE A 104 6.15 2.47 2.82
CA PHE A 104 6.87 1.71 1.80
C PHE A 104 6.54 2.04 0.33
N ALA A 105 5.50 2.83 0.07
CA ALA A 105 5.03 3.13 -1.28
C ALA A 105 4.45 4.55 -1.38
N TYR A 106 4.01 4.94 -2.58
CA TYR A 106 3.20 6.12 -2.82
C TYR A 106 1.77 5.71 -3.09
N GLU A 107 0.81 6.41 -2.55
CA GLU A 107 -0.58 6.33 -2.99
C GLU A 107 -0.71 7.06 -4.34
N LEU A 108 -1.35 6.43 -5.33
CA LEU A 108 -1.35 6.97 -6.68
C LEU A 108 -2.19 8.25 -6.80
N GLU A 109 -3.31 8.33 -6.13
CA GLU A 109 -4.25 9.45 -6.25
C GLU A 109 -3.73 10.71 -5.58
N THR A 110 -3.16 10.57 -4.38
CA THR A 110 -2.71 11.70 -3.56
C THR A 110 -1.22 12.01 -3.72
N ALA A 111 -0.45 11.06 -4.29
CA ALA A 111 1.01 11.05 -4.31
C ALA A 111 1.66 11.14 -2.91
N GLU A 112 0.91 10.86 -1.86
CA GLU A 112 1.41 10.80 -0.49
C GLU A 112 2.07 9.46 -0.18
N VAL A 113 2.71 9.38 0.99
CA VAL A 113 3.33 8.14 1.47
C VAL A 113 2.25 7.15 1.88
N PHE A 114 2.22 6.01 1.21
CA PHE A 114 1.41 4.86 1.60
C PHE A 114 2.16 3.99 2.61
N SER A 115 1.46 3.50 3.62
CA SER A 115 2.03 2.71 4.71
C SER A 115 1.12 1.54 5.10
N VAL A 116 1.70 0.53 5.75
CA VAL A 116 0.94 -0.53 6.41
C VAL A 116 0.64 -0.10 7.83
N GLY A 117 -0.63 0.02 8.18
CA GLY A 117 -1.08 0.22 9.55
C GLY A 117 -0.89 -1.05 10.39
N LEU A 118 -0.25 -0.92 11.53
CA LEU A 118 0.12 -2.05 12.39
C LEU A 118 -0.95 -2.42 13.43
N ARG A 119 -1.99 -1.61 13.57
CA ARG A 119 -3.08 -1.89 14.50
C ARG A 119 -3.90 -3.09 14.04
N GLU A 120 -4.35 -3.02 12.78
CA GLU A 120 -5.23 -4.03 12.19
C GLU A 120 -4.47 -5.14 11.46
N THR A 121 -3.16 -4.98 11.30
CA THR A 121 -2.33 -5.96 10.60
C THR A 121 -1.81 -7.03 11.55
N TYR A 122 -1.94 -8.30 11.11
CA TYR A 122 -1.28 -9.45 11.72
C TYR A 122 -0.52 -10.25 10.66
N CYS A 123 -1.20 -10.69 9.62
CA CYS A 123 -0.62 -11.32 8.45
C CYS A 123 -0.85 -10.42 7.24
N TYR A 124 0.22 -10.07 6.54
CA TYR A 124 0.19 -9.19 5.38
C TYR A 124 0.70 -9.92 4.14
N THR A 125 -0.13 -10.06 3.13
CA THR A 125 0.16 -10.84 1.93
C THR A 125 0.66 -9.95 0.80
N ILE A 126 1.84 -10.25 0.26
CA ILE A 126 2.38 -9.61 -0.93
C ILE A 126 2.17 -10.59 -2.10
N SER A 127 1.04 -10.43 -2.79
CA SER A 127 0.61 -11.31 -3.87
C SER A 127 1.06 -10.81 -5.24
N GLY A 128 1.33 -11.70 -6.16
CA GLY A 128 1.66 -11.37 -7.56
C GLY A 128 2.28 -12.55 -8.31
N ARG A 129 2.35 -12.45 -9.64
CA ARG A 129 3.05 -13.44 -10.46
C ARG A 129 4.57 -13.43 -10.20
N ALA A 130 5.27 -14.42 -10.75
CA ALA A 130 6.73 -14.39 -10.76
C ALA A 130 7.26 -13.07 -11.38
N HIS A 131 8.36 -12.54 -10.84
CA HIS A 131 9.04 -11.33 -11.33
C HIS A 131 8.24 -10.01 -11.31
N THR A 132 7.15 -9.92 -10.55
CA THR A 132 6.37 -8.68 -10.40
C THR A 132 6.92 -7.70 -9.38
N GLY A 133 7.98 -8.03 -8.65
CA GLY A 133 8.63 -7.16 -7.67
C GLY A 133 8.27 -7.44 -6.20
N LYS A 134 7.69 -8.60 -5.87
CA LYS A 134 7.35 -8.98 -4.49
C LYS A 134 8.53 -8.87 -3.52
N THR A 135 9.71 -9.40 -3.92
CA THR A 135 10.94 -9.29 -3.13
C THR A 135 11.36 -7.84 -2.90
N ASN A 136 11.14 -6.96 -3.89
CA ASN A 136 11.38 -5.52 -3.74
C ASN A 136 10.47 -4.90 -2.68
N VAL A 137 9.18 -5.24 -2.67
CA VAL A 137 8.25 -4.78 -1.62
C VAL A 137 8.70 -5.27 -0.25
N LEU A 138 9.08 -6.54 -0.15
CA LEU A 138 9.53 -7.10 1.13
C LEU A 138 10.76 -6.35 1.67
N LYS A 139 11.72 -5.98 0.79
CA LYS A 139 12.88 -5.13 1.15
C LYS A 139 12.44 -3.74 1.65
N LEU A 140 11.49 -3.10 0.97
CA LEU A 140 10.95 -1.80 1.39
C LEU A 140 10.29 -1.88 2.77
N LEU A 141 9.47 -2.90 3.00
CA LEU A 141 8.85 -3.15 4.30
C LEU A 141 9.89 -3.43 5.40
N MET A 142 10.99 -4.12 5.08
CA MET A 142 12.10 -4.34 6.01
C MET A 142 12.78 -3.03 6.41
N TYR A 143 13.06 -2.13 5.45
CA TYR A 143 13.63 -0.81 5.75
C TYR A 143 12.66 0.06 6.57
N GLY A 144 11.37 0.05 6.23
CA GLY A 144 10.34 0.76 7.01
C GLY A 144 10.21 0.22 8.43
N ALA A 145 10.19 -1.11 8.61
CA ALA A 145 10.15 -1.76 9.91
C ALA A 145 11.40 -1.51 10.75
N GLN A 146 12.59 -1.48 10.15
CA GLN A 146 13.83 -1.09 10.80
C GLN A 146 13.71 0.33 11.38
N LYS A 147 13.18 1.26 10.60
CA LYS A 147 13.00 2.65 11.02
C LYS A 147 11.94 2.80 12.12
N ALA A 148 10.86 2.03 12.04
CA ALA A 148 9.84 1.96 13.08
C ALA A 148 10.35 1.32 14.38
N GLY A 149 11.47 0.60 14.33
CA GLY A 149 12.10 -0.07 15.47
C GLY A 149 11.40 -1.37 15.84
N GLY A 150 12.16 -2.32 16.36
CA GLY A 150 11.67 -3.64 16.75
C GLY A 150 12.67 -4.74 16.38
N LYS A 151 12.23 -6.00 16.56
CA LYS A 151 13.00 -7.18 16.20
C LYS A 151 12.59 -7.65 14.81
N LEU A 152 13.55 -7.82 13.90
CA LEU A 152 13.31 -8.27 12.55
C LEU A 152 13.84 -9.69 12.37
N CYS A 153 13.04 -10.53 11.72
CA CYS A 153 13.42 -11.88 11.32
C CYS A 153 13.05 -12.09 9.85
N VAL A 154 13.96 -12.65 9.08
CA VAL A 154 13.75 -13.02 7.68
C VAL A 154 13.89 -14.51 7.53
N ILE A 155 12.87 -15.17 6.99
CA ILE A 155 12.85 -16.59 6.68
C ILE A 155 12.86 -16.73 5.17
N GLU A 156 13.98 -17.26 4.63
CA GLU A 156 14.22 -17.36 3.18
C GLU A 156 14.79 -18.74 2.82
N PRO A 157 13.95 -19.79 2.77
CA PRO A 157 14.37 -21.14 2.37
C PRO A 157 14.78 -21.18 0.88
N GLY A 158 15.93 -21.76 0.60
CA GLY A 158 16.36 -22.05 -0.77
C GLY A 158 16.72 -20.86 -1.67
N GLN A 159 16.78 -19.64 -1.11
CA GLN A 159 17.11 -18.41 -1.83
C GLN A 159 18.08 -17.55 -0.99
N THR A 160 18.60 -16.48 -1.56
CA THR A 160 19.51 -15.55 -0.87
C THR A 160 19.31 -14.08 -1.27
N GLU A 161 18.17 -13.75 -1.86
CA GLU A 161 17.89 -12.39 -2.39
C GLU A 161 17.73 -11.35 -1.28
N LEU A 162 17.29 -11.79 -0.08
CA LEU A 162 17.06 -10.91 1.07
C LEU A 162 18.25 -10.83 2.03
N LYS A 163 19.27 -11.69 1.87
CA LYS A 163 20.40 -11.79 2.80
C LYS A 163 21.10 -10.46 3.05
N LYS A 164 21.41 -9.71 1.99
CA LYS A 164 22.05 -8.40 2.09
C LYS A 164 21.16 -7.41 2.85
N THR A 165 19.88 -7.32 2.48
CA THR A 165 18.91 -6.41 3.14
C THR A 165 18.69 -6.81 4.60
N ALA A 166 18.64 -8.11 4.91
CA ALA A 166 18.55 -8.59 6.28
C ALA A 166 19.74 -8.13 7.13
N GLN A 167 20.96 -8.20 6.60
CA GLN A 167 22.16 -7.69 7.27
C GLN A 167 22.10 -6.17 7.48
N GLU A 168 21.71 -5.41 6.44
CA GLU A 168 21.58 -3.95 6.53
C GLU A 168 20.52 -3.52 7.57
N CYS A 169 19.45 -4.31 7.72
CA CYS A 169 18.38 -4.05 8.69
C CYS A 169 18.67 -4.62 10.08
N GLY A 170 19.78 -5.34 10.30
CA GLY A 170 20.04 -6.04 11.56
C GLY A 170 19.05 -7.15 11.87
N ALA A 171 18.46 -7.76 10.85
CA ALA A 171 17.48 -8.84 10.98
C ALA A 171 18.15 -10.19 11.20
N GLN A 172 17.55 -11.04 12.04
CA GLN A 172 17.90 -12.45 12.11
C GLN A 172 17.53 -13.12 10.78
N TYR A 173 18.47 -13.85 10.16
CA TYR A 173 18.30 -14.44 8.84
C TYR A 173 18.34 -15.97 8.92
N LEU A 174 17.25 -16.63 8.54
CA LEU A 174 17.00 -18.06 8.70
C LEU A 174 16.71 -18.72 7.34
N THR A 175 17.31 -19.88 7.09
CA THR A 175 17.21 -20.54 5.78
C THR A 175 16.81 -22.01 5.86
N ASP A 176 16.90 -22.62 7.03
CA ASP A 176 16.70 -24.06 7.24
C ASP A 176 15.70 -24.36 8.36
N THR A 177 15.19 -25.58 8.38
CA THR A 177 14.19 -26.06 9.32
C THR A 177 14.61 -25.90 10.77
N LYS A 178 15.87 -26.23 11.10
CA LYS A 178 16.35 -26.22 12.48
C LYS A 178 16.39 -24.81 13.05
N THR A 179 16.98 -23.87 12.31
CA THR A 179 17.09 -22.47 12.74
C THR A 179 15.72 -21.79 12.82
N VAL A 180 14.79 -22.11 11.92
CA VAL A 180 13.40 -21.62 11.95
C VAL A 180 12.67 -22.19 13.18
N PHE A 181 12.83 -23.48 13.48
CA PHE A 181 12.24 -24.10 14.67
C PHE A 181 12.76 -23.47 15.96
N GLU A 182 14.08 -23.31 16.08
CA GLU A 182 14.72 -22.69 17.25
C GLU A 182 14.19 -21.26 17.45
N TYR A 183 14.10 -20.49 16.38
CA TYR A 183 13.51 -19.13 16.45
C TYR A 183 12.08 -19.10 16.99
N PHE A 184 11.20 -19.94 16.46
CA PHE A 184 9.82 -19.99 16.94
C PHE A 184 9.71 -20.54 18.37
N LYS A 185 10.58 -21.45 18.76
CA LYS A 185 10.70 -21.93 20.14
C LYS A 185 11.07 -20.79 21.09
N GLU A 186 12.03 -19.94 20.72
CA GLU A 186 12.43 -18.75 21.48
C GLU A 186 11.34 -17.66 21.51
N LEU A 187 10.57 -17.51 20.42
CA LEU A 187 9.48 -16.56 20.34
C LEU A 187 8.25 -16.97 21.18
N THR A 188 8.06 -18.27 21.40
CA THR A 188 6.87 -18.83 22.09
C THR A 188 6.60 -18.20 23.45
N PRO A 189 7.57 -18.05 24.37
CA PRO A 189 7.33 -17.41 25.66
C PRO A 189 6.81 -15.98 25.54
N THR A 190 7.37 -15.20 24.61
CA THR A 190 6.93 -13.83 24.30
C THR A 190 5.49 -13.83 23.82
N PHE A 191 5.16 -14.72 22.90
CA PHE A 191 3.82 -14.85 22.34
C PHE A 191 2.79 -15.23 23.42
N VAL A 192 3.13 -16.23 24.25
CA VAL A 192 2.27 -16.69 25.36
C VAL A 192 2.04 -15.58 26.37
N ALA A 193 3.08 -14.83 26.77
CA ALA A 193 2.97 -13.71 27.70
C ALA A 193 2.05 -12.62 27.16
N ARG A 194 2.24 -12.22 25.89
CA ARG A 194 1.41 -11.20 25.23
C ARG A 194 -0.05 -11.66 25.06
N ASN A 195 -0.27 -12.91 24.69
CA ASN A 195 -1.63 -13.46 24.60
C ASN A 195 -2.33 -13.50 25.97
N LYS A 196 -1.60 -13.83 27.05
CA LYS A 196 -2.13 -13.80 28.41
C LYS A 196 -2.49 -12.37 28.82
N LYS A 197 -1.62 -11.38 28.55
CA LYS A 197 -1.89 -9.96 28.81
C LYS A 197 -3.14 -9.48 28.06
N LYS A 198 -3.23 -9.78 26.75
CA LYS A 198 -4.39 -9.42 25.93
C LYS A 198 -5.69 -10.04 26.47
N ARG A 199 -5.66 -11.32 26.85
CA ARG A 199 -6.84 -12.00 27.42
C ARG A 199 -7.28 -11.38 28.74
N ALA A 200 -6.35 -11.07 29.64
CA ALA A 200 -6.66 -10.41 30.91
C ALA A 200 -7.37 -9.07 30.67
N LEU A 201 -6.90 -8.25 29.73
CA LEU A 201 -7.56 -7.00 29.37
C LEU A 201 -8.98 -7.22 28.82
N ILE A 202 -9.20 -8.24 28.00
CA ILE A 202 -10.54 -8.60 27.49
C ILE A 202 -11.45 -9.04 28.66
N GLU A 203 -10.96 -9.86 29.59
CA GLU A 203 -11.69 -10.34 30.75
C GLU A 203 -12.04 -9.19 31.73
N GLU A 204 -11.21 -8.14 31.80
CA GLU A 204 -11.49 -6.89 32.52
C GLU A 204 -12.51 -5.99 31.80
N GLY A 205 -12.98 -6.34 30.60
CA GLY A 205 -13.91 -5.55 29.80
C GLY A 205 -13.26 -4.37 29.07
N ALA A 206 -11.94 -4.42 28.82
CA ALA A 206 -11.27 -3.40 28.04
C ALA A 206 -11.74 -3.43 26.60
N ASP A 207 -11.99 -2.26 26.02
CA ASP A 207 -12.24 -2.07 24.60
C ASP A 207 -10.96 -2.27 23.79
N GLU A 208 -11.10 -2.34 22.48
CA GLU A 208 -9.99 -2.57 21.56
C GLU A 208 -8.95 -1.45 21.60
N GLU A 209 -9.37 -0.21 21.78
CA GLU A 209 -8.49 0.96 21.93
C GLU A 209 -7.59 0.86 23.17
N ARG A 210 -8.16 0.46 24.30
CA ARG A 210 -7.40 0.22 25.54
C ARG A 210 -6.43 -0.94 25.38
N ILE A 211 -6.88 -2.05 24.77
CA ILE A 211 -6.02 -3.21 24.50
C ILE A 211 -4.83 -2.78 23.61
N TYR A 212 -5.10 -2.05 22.54
CA TYR A 212 -4.05 -1.57 21.62
C TYR A 212 -3.03 -0.70 22.37
N ARG A 213 -3.48 0.28 23.14
CA ARG A 213 -2.62 1.18 23.91
C ARG A 213 -1.73 0.43 24.91
N GLU A 214 -2.30 -0.53 25.64
CA GLU A 214 -1.55 -1.35 26.60
C GLU A 214 -0.53 -2.27 25.93
N MET A 215 -0.87 -2.82 24.75
CA MET A 215 0.03 -3.67 23.96
C MET A 215 1.07 -2.87 23.20
N TYR A 216 0.87 -1.57 23.00
CA TYR A 216 1.80 -0.70 22.26
C TYR A 216 3.18 -0.61 22.93
N SER A 217 3.28 -0.75 24.23
CA SER A 217 4.54 -0.77 24.99
C SER A 217 5.43 -1.97 24.65
N GLU A 218 4.86 -3.03 24.08
CA GLU A 218 5.60 -4.23 23.70
C GLU A 218 6.49 -3.96 22.47
N THR A 219 7.72 -4.47 22.49
CA THR A 219 8.62 -4.37 21.33
C THR A 219 8.04 -5.10 20.12
N PRO A 220 7.83 -4.45 18.98
CA PRO A 220 7.31 -5.14 17.79
C PRO A 220 8.28 -6.22 17.29
N VAL A 221 7.71 -7.31 16.76
CA VAL A 221 8.44 -8.38 16.08
C VAL A 221 7.90 -8.49 14.66
N TYR A 222 8.78 -8.33 13.68
CA TYR A 222 8.44 -8.38 12.27
C TYR A 222 9.08 -9.63 11.64
N ILE A 223 8.25 -10.49 11.07
CA ILE A 223 8.66 -11.75 10.46
C ILE A 223 8.39 -11.66 8.96
N PHE A 224 9.44 -11.68 8.16
CA PHE A 224 9.40 -11.57 6.71
C PHE A 224 9.62 -12.93 6.07
N LEU A 225 8.65 -13.38 5.28
CA LEU A 225 8.63 -14.68 4.62
C LEU A 225 8.85 -14.48 3.11
N SER A 226 9.99 -14.89 2.60
CA SER A 226 10.36 -14.67 1.18
C SER A 226 9.42 -15.37 0.21
N ASP A 227 8.90 -16.52 0.59
CA ASP A 227 7.95 -17.33 -0.20
C ASP A 227 7.06 -18.14 0.75
N LEU A 228 5.76 -17.87 0.74
CA LEU A 228 4.79 -18.56 1.61
C LEU A 228 4.71 -20.06 1.32
N LYS A 229 4.91 -20.49 0.07
CA LYS A 229 4.87 -21.90 -0.29
C LYS A 229 6.04 -22.66 0.35
N GLU A 230 7.24 -22.14 0.19
CA GLU A 230 8.43 -22.77 0.76
C GLU A 230 8.40 -22.71 2.30
N PHE A 231 7.88 -21.62 2.87
CA PHE A 231 7.69 -21.52 4.32
C PHE A 231 6.72 -22.57 4.85
N PHE A 232 5.48 -22.67 4.32
CA PHE A 232 4.51 -23.65 4.83
C PHE A 232 4.94 -25.08 4.54
N LYS A 233 5.58 -25.35 3.40
CA LYS A 233 6.18 -26.65 3.11
C LYS A 233 7.23 -27.01 4.16
N LEU A 234 8.12 -26.10 4.51
CA LEU A 234 9.12 -26.29 5.56
C LEU A 234 8.45 -26.60 6.90
N ILE A 235 7.46 -25.79 7.31
CA ILE A 235 6.74 -25.97 8.58
C ILE A 235 6.08 -27.34 8.68
N TYR A 236 5.34 -27.76 7.66
CA TYR A 236 4.62 -29.05 7.70
C TYR A 236 5.51 -30.26 7.48
N SER A 237 6.65 -30.11 6.79
CA SER A 237 7.66 -31.20 6.70
C SER A 237 8.48 -31.36 7.98
N ALA A 238 8.61 -30.30 8.76
CA ALA A 238 9.39 -30.32 10.00
C ALA A 238 8.79 -31.19 11.12
N ASP A 239 7.50 -31.51 11.06
CA ASP A 239 6.83 -32.32 12.07
C ASP A 239 7.48 -33.70 12.24
N ALA A 240 8.08 -34.26 11.18
CA ALA A 240 8.80 -35.52 11.22
C ALA A 240 10.13 -35.43 11.98
N GLU A 241 10.73 -34.25 12.07
CA GLU A 241 12.07 -34.03 12.65
C GLU A 241 12.00 -33.39 14.04
N VAL A 242 11.11 -32.46 14.25
CA VAL A 242 11.11 -31.57 15.43
C VAL A 242 9.81 -31.62 16.25
N GLY A 243 8.86 -32.47 15.87
CA GLY A 243 7.55 -32.59 16.52
C GLY A 243 6.51 -31.64 15.93
N ASN A 244 5.43 -31.38 16.65
CA ASN A 244 4.23 -30.68 16.17
C ASN A 244 4.45 -29.18 15.87
N MET A 245 5.29 -28.85 14.90
CA MET A 245 5.52 -27.45 14.47
C MET A 245 4.36 -26.91 13.67
N SER A 246 3.70 -27.72 12.86
CA SER A 246 2.52 -27.33 12.09
C SER A 246 1.37 -26.93 13.01
N GLY A 247 1.04 -27.71 14.04
CA GLY A 247 -0.01 -27.40 15.02
C GLY A 247 0.31 -26.14 15.85
N PHE A 248 1.57 -25.91 16.16
CA PHE A 248 2.02 -24.68 16.79
C PHE A 248 1.78 -23.47 15.86
N MET A 249 2.15 -23.58 14.58
CA MET A 249 1.95 -22.51 13.59
C MET A 249 0.46 -22.25 13.31
N GLU A 250 -0.36 -23.29 13.24
CA GLU A 250 -1.82 -23.16 13.14
C GLU A 250 -2.37 -22.34 14.32
N THR A 251 -1.88 -22.62 15.52
CA THR A 251 -2.28 -21.88 16.73
C THR A 251 -1.85 -20.42 16.67
N ILE A 252 -0.62 -20.12 16.25
CA ILE A 252 -0.13 -18.75 16.13
C ILE A 252 -0.94 -17.98 15.08
N MET A 253 -1.09 -18.52 13.88
CA MET A 253 -1.76 -17.83 12.77
C MET A 253 -3.23 -17.53 13.06
N ALA A 254 -3.88 -18.30 13.93
CA ALA A 254 -5.26 -18.08 14.33
C ALA A 254 -5.46 -17.02 15.44
N LYS A 255 -4.40 -16.46 16.04
CA LYS A 255 -4.52 -15.55 17.21
C LYS A 255 -4.94 -14.13 16.87
N GLY A 256 -4.74 -13.70 15.63
CA GLY A 256 -5.12 -12.36 15.20
C GLY A 256 -4.20 -11.23 15.63
N PRO A 257 -4.60 -9.97 15.38
CA PRO A 257 -3.82 -8.77 15.65
C PRO A 257 -3.64 -8.48 17.16
N LEU A 258 -3.02 -7.36 17.47
CA LEU A 258 -2.81 -6.80 18.80
C LEU A 258 -1.78 -7.53 19.68
N HIS A 259 -0.91 -8.37 19.10
CA HIS A 259 0.21 -8.97 19.82
C HIS A 259 1.54 -8.28 19.56
N ARG A 260 1.61 -7.27 18.71
CA ARG A 260 2.84 -6.64 18.23
C ARG A 260 3.81 -7.66 17.59
N ILE A 261 3.25 -8.70 16.97
CA ILE A 261 3.97 -9.69 16.16
C ILE A 261 3.29 -9.71 14.80
N TYR A 262 4.06 -9.54 13.73
CA TYR A 262 3.55 -9.30 12.39
C TYR A 262 4.24 -10.24 11.39
N PHE A 263 3.48 -10.76 10.45
CA PHE A 263 3.96 -11.64 9.39
C PHE A 263 3.75 -11.00 8.02
N PHE A 264 4.83 -10.80 7.27
CA PHE A 264 4.80 -10.27 5.91
C PHE A 264 5.28 -11.34 4.95
N GLY A 265 4.44 -11.83 4.05
CA GLY A 265 4.79 -12.97 3.21
C GLY A 265 4.52 -12.76 1.73
N CYS A 266 5.48 -13.17 0.89
CA CYS A 266 5.34 -13.19 -0.55
C CYS A 266 4.58 -14.43 -1.02
N LEU A 267 3.57 -14.23 -1.87
CA LEU A 267 2.78 -15.29 -2.47
C LEU A 267 2.79 -15.19 -3.99
N LYS A 268 3.12 -16.28 -4.65
CA LYS A 268 2.87 -16.41 -6.09
C LYS A 268 1.41 -16.80 -6.29
N VAL A 269 0.71 -16.11 -7.19
CA VAL A 269 -0.72 -16.35 -7.47
C VAL A 269 -0.98 -17.83 -7.82
N GLU A 270 -0.04 -18.44 -8.54
CA GLU A 270 -0.11 -19.83 -9.01
C GLU A 270 -0.10 -20.82 -7.83
N ASP A 271 0.50 -20.47 -6.72
CA ASP A 271 0.62 -21.35 -5.56
C ASP A 271 -0.57 -21.26 -4.59
N ALA A 272 -1.38 -20.21 -4.69
CA ALA A 272 -2.46 -19.90 -3.74
C ALA A 272 -3.44 -21.08 -3.51
N ILE A 273 -3.82 -21.78 -4.56
CA ILE A 273 -4.78 -22.91 -4.46
C ILE A 273 -4.11 -24.12 -3.81
N SER A 274 -2.87 -24.45 -4.19
CA SER A 274 -2.16 -25.61 -3.64
C SER A 274 -1.88 -25.51 -2.15
N LEU A 275 -1.72 -24.29 -1.64
CA LEU A 275 -1.51 -24.01 -0.23
C LEU A 275 -2.76 -24.15 0.63
N MET A 276 -3.95 -24.20 0.05
CA MET A 276 -5.20 -24.34 0.81
C MET A 276 -5.31 -25.64 1.61
N SER A 277 -4.45 -26.63 1.36
CA SER A 277 -4.34 -27.83 2.20
C SER A 277 -3.74 -27.57 3.59
N TYR A 278 -3.01 -26.46 3.76
CA TYR A 278 -2.39 -26.08 5.03
C TYR A 278 -3.28 -25.16 5.85
N LYS A 279 -3.75 -25.61 7.02
CA LYS A 279 -4.63 -24.81 7.91
C LYS A 279 -3.99 -23.49 8.34
N ALA A 280 -2.69 -23.49 8.63
CA ALA A 280 -1.97 -22.27 9.01
C ALA A 280 -2.00 -21.23 7.86
N TYR A 281 -1.90 -21.68 6.59
CA TYR A 281 -2.05 -20.79 5.44
C TYR A 281 -3.47 -20.24 5.29
N GLN A 282 -4.50 -21.09 5.50
CA GLN A 282 -5.89 -20.61 5.48
C GLN A 282 -6.10 -19.49 6.49
N SER A 283 -5.59 -19.66 7.72
CA SER A 283 -5.63 -18.62 8.75
C SER A 283 -4.83 -17.39 8.34
N TYR A 284 -3.64 -17.56 7.73
CA TYR A 284 -2.80 -16.46 7.27
C TYR A 284 -3.52 -15.54 6.28
N ILE A 285 -4.16 -16.12 5.25
CA ILE A 285 -4.85 -15.34 4.20
C ILE A 285 -6.23 -14.83 4.62
N SER A 286 -6.82 -15.36 5.69
CA SER A 286 -8.16 -14.97 6.16
C SER A 286 -8.23 -13.52 6.62
N TYR A 287 -7.10 -12.90 7.00
CA TYR A 287 -7.04 -11.49 7.38
C TYR A 287 -7.20 -10.53 6.20
N LYS A 288 -7.04 -11.00 4.94
CA LYS A 288 -7.22 -10.22 3.71
C LYS A 288 -6.44 -8.90 3.66
N LYS A 289 -5.45 -8.70 4.53
CA LYS A 289 -4.55 -7.55 4.51
C LYS A 289 -3.38 -7.80 3.57
N GLY A 290 -3.05 -6.84 2.73
CA GLY A 290 -1.93 -7.00 1.80
C GLY A 290 -2.06 -6.22 0.50
N ILE A 291 -1.24 -6.61 -0.47
CA ILE A 291 -1.20 -6.00 -1.79
C ILE A 291 -1.16 -7.05 -2.90
N HIS A 292 -1.62 -6.66 -4.07
CA HIS A 292 -1.44 -7.41 -5.31
C HIS A 292 -0.63 -6.61 -6.32
N LEU A 293 0.50 -7.18 -6.78
CA LEU A 293 1.48 -6.55 -7.66
C LEU A 293 1.41 -7.07 -9.09
N GLY A 294 1.29 -6.16 -10.03
CA GLY A 294 1.39 -6.44 -11.46
C GLY A 294 0.36 -7.46 -11.96
N GLY A 295 0.41 -7.78 -13.24
CA GLY A 295 -0.62 -8.63 -13.84
C GLY A 295 -2.00 -7.97 -13.79
N ASN A 296 -3.06 -8.77 -13.71
CA ASN A 296 -4.43 -8.28 -13.52
C ASN A 296 -5.04 -8.82 -12.22
N LEU A 297 -5.93 -8.04 -11.62
CA LEU A 297 -6.57 -8.38 -10.35
C LEU A 297 -7.49 -9.61 -10.45
N SER A 298 -8.03 -9.91 -11.63
CA SER A 298 -8.93 -11.06 -11.82
C SER A 298 -8.24 -12.42 -11.61
N THR A 299 -6.92 -12.48 -11.65
CA THR A 299 -6.16 -13.73 -11.48
C THR A 299 -5.87 -14.10 -10.03
N GLN A 300 -5.91 -13.14 -9.11
CA GLN A 300 -5.70 -13.40 -7.68
C GLN A 300 -6.98 -13.88 -7.00
N LYS A 301 -6.85 -14.55 -5.83
CA LYS A 301 -7.97 -15.19 -5.10
C LYS A 301 -8.02 -14.78 -3.62
N ILE A 302 -7.25 -13.79 -3.20
CA ILE A 302 -7.15 -13.37 -1.79
C ILE A 302 -8.02 -12.15 -1.52
N PHE A 303 -7.87 -11.12 -2.37
CA PHE A 303 -8.54 -9.84 -2.18
C PHE A 303 -9.84 -9.77 -2.99
N ASN A 304 -10.86 -9.11 -2.44
CA ASN A 304 -12.13 -8.89 -3.12
C ASN A 304 -12.49 -7.41 -3.09
N PHE A 305 -11.80 -6.63 -3.94
CA PHE A 305 -12.01 -5.18 -4.03
C PHE A 305 -13.33 -4.84 -4.73
N GLN A 306 -14.24 -4.18 -4.01
CA GLN A 306 -15.58 -3.83 -4.50
C GLN A 306 -15.61 -2.47 -5.20
N ASN A 307 -14.68 -1.57 -4.88
CA ASN A 307 -14.58 -0.24 -5.48
C ASN A 307 -13.94 -0.23 -6.88
N ILE A 308 -13.40 -1.36 -7.35
CA ILE A 308 -12.73 -1.45 -8.65
C ILE A 308 -13.71 -1.96 -9.70
N PRO A 309 -13.97 -1.18 -10.78
CA PRO A 309 -14.85 -1.61 -11.85
C PRO A 309 -14.38 -2.92 -12.51
N TYR A 310 -15.33 -3.76 -12.91
CA TYR A 310 -15.03 -5.07 -13.51
C TYR A 310 -14.08 -4.96 -14.73
N ALA A 311 -14.23 -3.93 -15.54
CA ALA A 311 -13.36 -3.65 -16.69
C ALA A 311 -11.90 -3.41 -16.28
N GLU A 312 -11.66 -2.83 -15.10
CA GLU A 312 -10.31 -2.57 -14.57
C GLU A 312 -9.68 -3.84 -13.98
N LEU A 313 -10.48 -4.75 -13.39
CA LEU A 313 -9.98 -6.00 -12.83
C LEU A 313 -9.22 -6.86 -13.85
N SER A 314 -9.60 -6.78 -15.14
CA SER A 314 -9.00 -7.53 -16.24
C SER A 314 -7.79 -6.84 -16.88
N LYS A 315 -7.58 -5.56 -16.60
CA LYS A 315 -6.44 -4.81 -17.17
C LYS A 315 -5.14 -5.20 -16.48
N ALA A 316 -4.08 -5.31 -17.28
CA ALA A 316 -2.74 -5.51 -16.76
C ALA A 316 -2.21 -4.22 -16.14
N MET A 317 -1.79 -4.29 -14.88
CA MET A 317 -1.13 -3.19 -14.20
C MET A 317 0.27 -2.95 -14.77
N LYS A 318 0.69 -1.69 -14.82
CA LYS A 318 2.07 -1.31 -15.15
C LYS A 318 3.04 -1.87 -14.10
N LYS A 319 4.30 -2.09 -14.50
CA LYS A 319 5.36 -2.49 -13.57
C LYS A 319 5.53 -1.44 -12.47
N GLY A 320 5.64 -1.88 -11.23
CA GLY A 320 5.72 -1.00 -10.06
C GLY A 320 4.37 -0.54 -9.51
N PHE A 321 3.25 -0.85 -10.18
CA PHE A 321 1.91 -0.57 -9.68
C PHE A 321 1.33 -1.77 -8.93
N ALA A 322 0.57 -1.48 -7.89
CA ALA A 322 -0.13 -2.47 -7.11
C ALA A 322 -1.48 -1.93 -6.60
N TYR A 323 -2.35 -2.84 -6.17
CA TYR A 323 -3.51 -2.51 -5.36
C TYR A 323 -3.29 -3.04 -3.94
N ALA A 324 -3.47 -2.18 -2.97
CA ALA A 324 -3.42 -2.50 -1.54
C ALA A 324 -4.84 -2.58 -0.98
N ALA A 325 -5.07 -3.49 -0.04
CA ALA A 325 -6.28 -3.48 0.76
C ALA A 325 -6.21 -2.28 1.73
N ASP A 326 -7.31 -1.55 1.83
CA ASP A 326 -7.43 -0.44 2.77
C ASP A 326 -7.28 -0.91 4.23
N GLU A 327 -6.82 0.00 5.10
CA GLU A 327 -6.56 -0.32 6.50
C GLU A 327 -7.84 -0.59 7.28
N GLU A 328 -8.90 0.17 7.03
CA GLU A 328 -10.18 0.06 7.76
C GLU A 328 -11.14 -0.93 7.07
N ASP A 329 -11.16 -0.95 5.74
CA ASP A 329 -12.05 -1.80 4.93
C ASP A 329 -11.28 -2.57 3.86
N GLU A 330 -11.00 -3.85 4.11
CA GLU A 330 -10.28 -4.73 3.18
C GLU A 330 -11.00 -4.96 1.83
N THR A 331 -12.24 -4.49 1.68
CA THR A 331 -12.98 -4.53 0.39
C THR A 331 -12.69 -3.33 -0.50
N ILE A 332 -11.99 -2.33 0.02
CA ILE A 332 -11.53 -1.17 -0.74
C ILE A 332 -10.10 -1.40 -1.23
N GLY A 333 -9.90 -1.29 -2.53
CA GLY A 333 -8.57 -1.36 -3.15
C GLY A 333 -8.01 0.03 -3.38
N ILE A 334 -6.86 0.33 -2.79
CA ILE A 334 -6.10 1.58 -2.98
C ILE A 334 -4.99 1.32 -4.00
N GLN A 335 -4.91 2.13 -5.04
CA GLN A 335 -3.85 2.02 -6.03
C GLN A 335 -2.57 2.69 -5.54
N ILE A 336 -1.46 1.95 -5.58
CA ILE A 336 -0.17 2.42 -5.09
C ILE A 336 0.93 2.25 -6.13
N VAL A 337 1.97 3.07 -6.00
CA VAL A 337 3.21 2.98 -6.79
C VAL A 337 4.35 2.59 -5.87
N VAL A 338 4.96 1.46 -6.15
CA VAL A 338 6.03 0.85 -5.36
C VAL A 338 7.39 1.32 -5.88
N PRO A 339 8.19 2.06 -5.09
CA PRO A 339 9.53 2.46 -5.48
C PRO A 339 10.49 1.27 -5.53
N LEU A 340 11.63 1.43 -6.18
CA LEU A 340 12.73 0.48 -6.07
C LEU A 340 13.40 0.60 -4.70
N ALA A 341 13.72 -0.53 -4.07
CA ALA A 341 14.36 -0.61 -2.75
C ALA A 341 15.84 -0.23 -2.82
N ARG A 342 16.13 0.98 -3.32
CA ARG A 342 17.47 1.58 -3.38
C ARG A 342 17.40 3.05 -3.00
N ARG A 343 18.48 3.60 -2.44
CA ARG A 343 18.53 5.00 -1.96
C ARG A 343 19.15 5.96 -2.94
N GLU A 344 19.94 5.48 -3.89
CA GLU A 344 20.64 6.32 -4.87
C GLU A 344 20.21 5.93 -6.29
N ASN A 345 20.21 6.92 -7.20
CA ASN A 345 20.08 6.66 -8.62
C ASN A 345 21.41 6.08 -9.12
N ILE A 346 21.35 4.97 -9.88
CA ILE A 346 22.50 4.40 -10.60
C ILE A 346 22.71 5.19 -11.88
#